data_457787577d439a973f25f9d121e7cdcc
#
_entry.id   457787577d439a973f25f9d121e7cdcc
#
_cell.length_a   1.000
_cell.length_b   1.000
_cell.length_c   1.000
_cell.angle_alpha   90.00
_cell.angle_beta   90.00
_cell.angle_gamma   90.00
#
_symmetry.space_group_name_H-M   'P 1'
#
loop_
_entity.id
_entity.type
_entity.pdbx_description
1 polymer ?
#
loop_
_entity_poly.entity_id
_entity_poly.type
_entity_poly.pdbx_seq_one_letter_code
_entity_poly.pdbx_strand_id
1 'polypeptide(L)'
;MGTRPVLVYDGDCGFCTTSVRWAEKYVRPRCDVVAWQFADLAALGVTQRRAEHELLWIAPGGTVYGGAQAVAKLLLSARGGWAVPGAVLTLPPVRQVAHGLYRMVADNRHRMPGGTAACALPAGRRPGAGTDAEAGRPNAGR
;
A
#
# COMPACT_ATOMS: atom_id res chain seq x y z
N MET A 1 4.30 18.84 -7.01
CA MET A 1 3.33 17.81 -7.25
C MET A 1 3.48 17.22 -8.63
N GLY A 2 3.54 15.92 -8.72
CA GLY A 2 3.65 15.24 -10.00
C GLY A 2 2.36 15.28 -10.78
N THR A 3 2.46 15.05 -12.09
CA THR A 3 1.30 14.92 -12.97
C THR A 3 0.69 13.52 -12.91
N ARG A 4 1.34 12.59 -12.21
CA ARG A 4 0.90 11.20 -12.06
C ARG A 4 0.40 10.95 -10.64
N PRO A 5 -0.61 10.10 -10.48
CA PRO A 5 -1.02 9.69 -9.14
C PRO A 5 0.07 8.86 -8.46
N VAL A 6 0.02 8.81 -7.14
CA VAL A 6 0.98 8.06 -6.32
C VAL A 6 0.22 7.01 -5.51
N LEU A 7 0.70 5.77 -5.57
CA LEU A 7 0.20 4.68 -4.75
C LEU A 7 1.17 4.47 -3.59
N VAL A 8 0.66 4.61 -2.37
CA VAL A 8 1.46 4.42 -1.15
C VAL A 8 1.00 3.14 -0.46
N TYR A 9 1.96 2.30 -0.12
CA TYR A 9 1.69 1.01 0.53
C TYR A 9 2.63 0.79 1.72
N ASP A 10 2.31 -0.19 2.54
CA ASP A 10 3.16 -0.56 3.67
C ASP A 10 4.26 -1.53 3.22
N GLY A 11 5.48 -1.06 3.17
CA GLY A 11 6.64 -1.85 2.77
C GLY A 11 7.06 -2.92 3.78
N ASP A 12 6.65 -2.81 5.03
CA ASP A 12 6.92 -3.82 6.05
C ASP A 12 5.94 -4.98 6.04
N CYS A 13 4.84 -4.84 5.29
CA CYS A 13 3.85 -5.90 5.16
C CYS A 13 4.17 -6.77 3.93
N GLY A 14 4.50 -8.03 4.15
CA GLY A 14 4.82 -8.95 3.06
C GLY A 14 3.64 -9.16 2.11
N PHE A 15 2.44 -9.28 2.63
CA PHE A 15 1.24 -9.39 1.82
C PHE A 15 1.03 -8.15 0.94
N CYS A 16 1.17 -6.96 1.53
CA CYS A 16 1.03 -5.69 0.81
C CYS A 16 2.07 -5.57 -0.31
N THR A 17 3.33 -5.87 0.00
CA THR A 17 4.42 -5.82 -0.97
C THR A 17 4.20 -6.79 -2.11
N THR A 18 3.81 -8.02 -1.80
CA THR A 18 3.52 -9.04 -2.81
C THR A 18 2.35 -8.63 -3.70
N SER A 19 1.29 -8.10 -3.10
CA SER A 19 0.10 -7.65 -3.84
C SER A 19 0.42 -6.49 -4.77
N VAL A 20 1.20 -5.53 -4.31
CA VAL A 20 1.61 -4.37 -5.11
C VAL A 20 2.49 -4.80 -6.28
N ARG A 21 3.45 -5.68 -6.06
CA ARG A 21 4.30 -6.21 -7.13
C ARG A 21 3.51 -6.99 -8.16
N TRP A 22 2.54 -7.76 -7.71
CA TRP A 22 1.62 -8.45 -8.61
C TRP A 22 0.85 -7.45 -9.47
N ALA A 23 0.33 -6.39 -8.85
CA ALA A 23 -0.39 -5.35 -9.57
C ALA A 23 0.51 -4.63 -10.59
N GLU A 24 1.75 -4.30 -10.23
CA GLU A 24 2.69 -3.68 -11.16
C GLU A 24 2.96 -4.57 -12.37
N LYS A 25 3.05 -5.88 -12.14
CA LYS A 25 3.38 -6.85 -13.20
C LYS A 25 2.19 -7.12 -14.13
N TYR A 26 1.02 -7.33 -13.58
CA TYR A 26 -0.14 -7.81 -14.34
C TYR A 26 -1.18 -6.73 -14.65
N VAL A 27 -1.45 -5.87 -13.70
CA VAL A 27 -2.42 -4.78 -13.87
C VAL A 27 -1.79 -3.59 -14.57
N ARG A 28 -0.54 -3.30 -14.26
CA ARG A 28 0.24 -2.20 -14.83
C ARG A 28 -0.46 -0.86 -14.66
N PRO A 29 -0.71 -0.43 -13.43
CA PRO A 29 -1.39 0.83 -13.19
C PRO A 29 -0.52 2.02 -13.63
N ARG A 30 -1.17 3.11 -14.00
CA ARG A 30 -0.48 4.34 -14.41
C ARG A 30 -0.28 5.25 -13.23
N CYS A 31 0.59 4.83 -12.31
CA CYS A 31 0.90 5.60 -11.10
C CYS A 31 2.34 5.34 -10.70
N ASP A 32 2.86 6.21 -9.86
CA ASP A 32 4.11 5.97 -9.16
C ASP A 32 3.81 5.16 -7.91
N VAL A 33 4.65 4.18 -7.62
CA VAL A 33 4.44 3.26 -6.49
C VAL A 33 5.57 3.48 -5.48
N VAL A 34 5.22 3.72 -4.24
CA VAL A 34 6.20 3.96 -3.18
C VAL A 34 5.73 3.36 -1.85
N ALA A 35 6.68 2.74 -1.13
CA ALA A 35 6.42 2.36 0.25
C ALA A 35 6.40 3.61 1.14
N TRP A 36 5.50 3.66 2.12
CA TRP A 36 5.37 4.84 2.97
C TRP A 36 6.66 5.20 3.69
N GLN A 37 7.51 4.22 3.96
CA GLN A 37 8.80 4.40 4.62
C GLN A 37 9.77 5.27 3.80
N PHE A 38 9.56 5.34 2.50
CA PHE A 38 10.38 6.12 1.58
C PHE A 38 9.65 7.33 0.98
N ALA A 39 8.40 7.54 1.38
CA ALA A 39 7.57 8.61 0.85
C ALA A 39 7.66 9.87 1.71
N ASP A 40 7.57 11.04 1.08
CA ASP A 40 7.36 12.28 1.78
C ASP A 40 5.87 12.44 2.08
N LEU A 41 5.46 11.88 3.21
CA LEU A 41 4.05 11.84 3.60
C LEU A 41 3.47 13.23 3.83
N ALA A 42 4.27 14.16 4.34
CA ALA A 42 3.82 15.54 4.54
C ALA A 42 3.48 16.22 3.22
N ALA A 43 4.34 16.03 2.21
CA ALA A 43 4.09 16.56 0.87
C ALA A 43 2.86 15.93 0.20
N LEU A 44 2.58 14.66 0.51
CA LEU A 44 1.42 13.95 0.00
C LEU A 44 0.13 14.24 0.78
N GLY A 45 0.23 14.91 1.92
CA GLY A 45 -0.93 15.24 2.75
C GLY A 45 -1.52 14.06 3.51
N VAL A 46 -0.71 13.05 3.82
CA VAL A 46 -1.15 11.85 4.54
C VAL A 46 -0.35 11.66 5.82
N THR A 47 -0.97 11.01 6.80
CA THR A 47 -0.29 10.67 8.05
C THR A 47 0.36 9.29 7.95
N GLN A 48 1.44 9.10 8.70
CA GLN A 48 2.11 7.81 8.80
C GLN A 48 1.14 6.73 9.27
N ARG A 49 0.36 7.03 10.31
CA ARG A 49 -0.62 6.09 10.86
C ARG A 49 -1.58 5.57 9.79
N ARG A 50 -2.04 6.45 8.92
CA ARG A 50 -2.94 6.06 7.83
C ARG A 50 -2.22 5.18 6.82
N ALA A 51 -0.99 5.55 6.46
CA ALA A 51 -0.18 4.79 5.51
C ALA A 51 0.21 3.39 6.02
N GLU A 52 0.33 3.23 7.33
CA GLU A 52 0.60 1.93 7.95
C GLU A 52 -0.61 0.98 7.93
N HIS A 53 -1.81 1.53 7.87
CA HIS A 53 -3.04 0.75 8.04
C HIS A 53 -3.78 0.47 6.74
N GLU A 54 -3.57 1.30 5.72
CA GLU A 54 -4.30 1.15 4.46
C GLU A 54 -3.46 1.52 3.25
N LEU A 55 -3.85 0.95 2.12
CA LEU A 55 -3.32 1.35 0.83
C LEU A 55 -3.87 2.73 0.49
N LEU A 56 -3.03 3.64 0.03
CA LEU A 56 -3.42 5.01 -0.29
C LEU A 56 -3.14 5.32 -1.76
N TRP A 57 -4.10 5.97 -2.38
CA TRP A 57 -3.98 6.51 -3.73
C TRP A 57 -4.10 8.02 -3.67
N ILE A 58 -3.04 8.73 -4.04
CA ILE A 58 -3.01 10.18 -4.07
C ILE A 58 -3.15 10.62 -5.51
N ALA A 59 -4.28 11.26 -5.83
CA ALA A 59 -4.51 11.80 -7.17
C ALA A 59 -3.58 13.00 -7.42
N PRO A 60 -3.33 13.34 -8.71
CA PRO A 60 -2.48 14.49 -9.04
C PRO A 60 -2.96 15.80 -8.42
N GLY A 61 -4.25 15.94 -8.20
CA GLY A 61 -4.85 17.11 -7.53
C GLY A 61 -4.71 17.13 -6.01
N GLY A 62 -4.11 16.09 -5.42
CA GLY A 62 -3.91 16.00 -3.98
C GLY A 62 -5.00 15.22 -3.23
N THR A 63 -6.07 14.81 -3.90
CA THR A 63 -7.13 14.02 -3.27
C THR A 63 -6.61 12.64 -2.89
N VAL A 64 -6.86 12.23 -1.65
CA VAL A 64 -6.40 10.95 -1.10
C VAL A 64 -7.56 9.97 -1.01
N TYR A 65 -7.37 8.79 -1.58
CA TYR A 65 -8.31 7.67 -1.50
C TYR A 65 -7.65 6.54 -0.73
N GLY A 66 -8.35 5.93 0.21
CA GLY A 66 -7.81 4.86 1.02
C GLY A 66 -8.56 3.55 0.87
N GLY A 67 -7.91 2.45 1.22
CA GLY A 67 -8.50 1.13 1.26
C GLY A 67 -9.02 0.66 -0.09
N ALA A 68 -10.25 0.18 -0.11
CA ALA A 68 -10.88 -0.35 -1.32
C ALA A 68 -10.98 0.71 -2.44
N GLN A 69 -11.14 1.98 -2.08
CA GLN A 69 -11.18 3.07 -3.07
C GLN A 69 -9.82 3.27 -3.74
N ALA A 70 -8.73 3.09 -3.00
CA ALA A 70 -7.39 3.11 -3.59
C ALA A 70 -7.22 1.99 -4.61
N VAL A 71 -7.72 0.79 -4.29
CA VAL A 71 -7.70 -0.35 -5.23
C VAL A 71 -8.54 -0.04 -6.47
N ALA A 72 -9.71 0.55 -6.28
CA ALA A 72 -10.57 0.94 -7.40
C ALA A 72 -9.87 1.94 -8.33
N LYS A 73 -9.20 2.96 -7.76
CA LYS A 73 -8.45 3.95 -8.52
C LYS A 73 -7.27 3.34 -9.27
N LEU A 74 -6.59 2.40 -8.62
CA LEU A 74 -5.50 1.66 -9.25
C LEU A 74 -5.99 0.91 -10.48
N LEU A 75 -7.08 0.17 -10.35
CA LEU A 75 -7.67 -0.58 -11.46
C LEU A 75 -8.17 0.34 -12.58
N LEU A 76 -8.79 1.47 -12.22
CA LEU A 76 -9.24 2.46 -13.19
C LEU A 76 -8.09 3.09 -13.99
N SER A 77 -6.92 3.21 -13.37
CA SER A 77 -5.73 3.76 -14.04
C SER A 77 -5.05 2.76 -14.97
N ALA A 78 -5.36 1.48 -14.83
CA ALA A 78 -4.72 0.42 -15.59
C ALA A 78 -5.16 0.38 -17.04
N ARG A 79 -4.35 -0.25 -17.87
CA ARG A 79 -4.69 -0.48 -19.26
C ARG A 79 -5.50 -1.76 -19.42
N GLY A 80 -6.22 -1.85 -20.53
CA GLY A 80 -7.02 -3.02 -20.86
C GLY A 80 -8.30 -3.11 -20.06
N GLY A 81 -8.75 -4.33 -19.77
CA GLY A 81 -10.04 -4.57 -19.13
C GLY A 81 -10.09 -4.30 -17.63
N TRP A 82 -8.99 -3.97 -17.00
CA TRP A 82 -8.94 -3.75 -15.54
C TRP A 82 -9.76 -2.56 -15.07
N ALA A 83 -10.00 -1.60 -15.96
CA ALA A 83 -10.84 -0.45 -15.63
C ALA A 83 -12.30 -0.86 -15.33
N VAL A 84 -12.78 -1.95 -15.90
CA VAL A 84 -14.16 -2.44 -15.67
C VAL A 84 -14.38 -2.86 -14.22
N PRO A 85 -13.59 -3.78 -13.64
CA PRO A 85 -13.73 -4.08 -12.21
C PRO A 85 -13.45 -2.86 -11.33
N GLY A 86 -12.54 -1.98 -11.74
CA GLY A 86 -12.31 -0.71 -11.02
C GLY A 86 -13.57 0.14 -10.95
N ALA A 87 -14.26 0.31 -12.05
CA ALA A 87 -15.52 1.06 -12.10
C ALA A 87 -16.60 0.40 -11.25
N VAL A 88 -16.71 -0.92 -11.30
CA VAL A 88 -17.69 -1.67 -10.48
C VAL A 88 -17.45 -1.42 -8.99
N LEU A 89 -16.19 -1.38 -8.55
CA LEU A 89 -15.86 -1.12 -7.15
C LEU A 89 -16.26 0.27 -6.66
N THR A 90 -16.52 1.21 -7.56
CA THR A 90 -16.96 2.55 -7.19
C THR A 90 -18.47 2.67 -6.98
N LEU A 91 -19.23 1.67 -7.42
CA LEU A 91 -20.69 1.67 -7.26
C LEU A 91 -21.07 1.55 -5.78
N PRO A 92 -22.09 2.32 -5.30
CA PRO A 92 -22.40 2.41 -3.88
C PRO A 92 -22.55 1.06 -3.15
N PRO A 93 -23.37 0.10 -3.60
CA PRO A 93 -23.51 -1.16 -2.86
C PRO A 93 -22.21 -2.00 -2.91
N VAL A 94 -21.54 -2.05 -4.05
CA VAL A 94 -20.29 -2.80 -4.22
C VAL A 94 -19.17 -2.15 -3.42
N ARG A 95 -19.11 -0.82 -3.41
CA ARG A 95 -18.12 -0.08 -2.64
C ARG A 95 -18.17 -0.40 -1.16
N GLN A 96 -19.36 -0.51 -0.59
CA GLN A 96 -19.52 -0.84 0.84
C GLN A 96 -19.06 -2.26 1.15
N VAL A 97 -19.42 -3.22 0.32
CA VAL A 97 -18.98 -4.61 0.45
C VAL A 97 -17.47 -4.70 0.28
N ALA A 98 -16.92 -4.05 -0.73
CA ALA A 98 -15.48 -4.04 -0.99
C ALA A 98 -14.71 -3.41 0.16
N HIS A 99 -15.23 -2.34 0.76
CA HIS A 99 -14.61 -1.70 1.92
C HIS A 99 -14.58 -2.65 3.12
N GLY A 100 -15.69 -3.34 3.38
CA GLY A 100 -15.76 -4.34 4.46
C GLY A 100 -14.78 -5.49 4.25
N LEU A 101 -14.72 -6.04 3.04
CA LEU A 101 -13.77 -7.09 2.68
C LEU A 101 -12.33 -6.60 2.78
N TYR A 102 -12.05 -5.39 2.31
CA TYR A 102 -10.71 -4.79 2.43
C TYR A 102 -10.28 -4.69 3.89
N ARG A 103 -11.14 -4.20 4.76
CA ARG A 103 -10.83 -4.10 6.18
C ARG A 103 -10.55 -5.46 6.80
N MET A 104 -11.35 -6.45 6.46
CA MET A 104 -11.13 -7.83 6.93
C MET A 104 -9.75 -8.34 6.50
N VAL A 105 -9.39 -8.13 5.25
CA VAL A 105 -8.07 -8.54 4.73
C VAL A 105 -6.96 -7.72 5.40
N ALA A 106 -7.14 -6.41 5.52
CA ALA A 106 -6.15 -5.53 6.14
C ALA A 106 -5.87 -5.90 7.60
N ASP A 107 -6.92 -6.23 8.34
CA ASP A 107 -6.79 -6.66 9.75
C ASP A 107 -6.10 -8.02 9.88
N ASN A 108 -6.19 -8.87 8.86
CA ASN A 108 -5.63 -10.21 8.86
C ASN A 108 -4.44 -10.38 7.91
N ARG A 109 -3.95 -9.30 7.32
CA ARG A 109 -2.89 -9.35 6.30
C ARG A 109 -1.61 -10.06 6.74
N HIS A 110 -1.30 -10.04 8.02
CA HIS A 110 -0.13 -10.71 8.57
C HIS A 110 -0.28 -12.24 8.60
N ARG A 111 -1.50 -12.73 8.46
CA ARG A 111 -1.83 -14.16 8.39
C ARG A 111 -2.04 -14.66 6.96
N MET A 112 -2.10 -13.74 5.99
CA MET A 112 -2.38 -14.08 4.60
C MET A 112 -1.16 -14.70 3.92
N PRO A 113 -1.37 -15.56 2.89
CA PRO A 113 -0.28 -16.07 2.07
C PRO A 113 0.52 -14.92 1.45
N GLY A 114 1.82 -15.03 1.48
CA GLY A 114 2.71 -13.96 1.03
C GLY A 114 3.10 -13.00 2.13
N GLY A 115 2.44 -13.02 3.29
CA GLY A 115 2.74 -12.14 4.42
C GLY A 115 4.11 -12.35 5.03
N THR A 116 4.73 -13.49 4.77
CA THR A 116 6.07 -13.80 5.27
C THR A 116 7.19 -13.28 4.37
N ALA A 117 6.89 -12.88 3.14
CA ALA A 117 7.91 -12.52 2.17
C ALA A 117 8.76 -11.32 2.62
N ALA A 118 8.11 -10.22 3.01
CA ALA A 118 8.83 -9.04 3.49
C ALA A 118 9.36 -9.25 4.90
N CYS A 119 8.65 -10.00 5.74
CA CYS A 119 9.09 -10.32 7.09
C CYS A 119 10.33 -11.22 7.10
N ALA A 120 10.57 -11.97 6.04
CA ALA A 120 11.75 -12.79 5.87
C ALA A 120 12.98 -11.99 5.43
N LEU A 121 12.85 -10.73 5.06
CA LEU A 121 13.97 -9.89 4.70
C LEU A 121 14.89 -9.67 5.93
N PRO A 122 16.21 -9.63 5.74
CA PRO A 122 17.13 -9.22 6.81
C PRO A 122 16.71 -7.87 7.39
N ALA A 123 16.84 -7.75 8.71
CA ALA A 123 16.40 -6.54 9.41
C ALA A 123 16.94 -5.24 8.80
N GLY A 124 18.20 -5.23 8.37
CA GLY A 124 18.81 -4.06 7.75
C GLY A 124 18.26 -3.69 6.38
N ARG A 125 17.46 -4.56 5.76
CA ARG A 125 16.85 -4.29 4.45
C ARG A 125 15.37 -3.95 4.51
N ARG A 126 14.78 -4.07 5.69
CA ARG A 126 13.38 -3.70 5.86
C ARG A 126 13.28 -2.18 5.92
N PRO A 127 12.34 -1.59 5.17
CA PRO A 127 12.06 -0.17 5.32
C PRO A 127 11.73 0.15 6.77
N GLY A 128 12.40 1.14 7.34
CA GLY A 128 12.18 1.55 8.72
C GLY A 128 12.79 0.67 9.80
N ALA A 129 13.31 -0.49 9.46
CA ALA A 129 13.83 -1.43 10.45
C ALA A 129 15.19 -1.03 11.03
N GLY A 130 15.91 -0.14 10.36
CA GLY A 130 17.23 0.28 10.81
C GLY A 130 17.22 0.91 12.19
N THR A 131 16.24 1.74 12.45
CA THR A 131 16.10 2.41 13.74
C THR A 131 15.78 1.44 14.86
N ASP A 132 14.90 0.49 14.56
CA ASP A 132 14.51 -0.51 15.56
C ASP A 132 15.65 -1.48 15.87
N ALA A 133 16.39 -1.86 14.85
CA ALA A 133 17.55 -2.70 15.02
C ALA A 133 18.64 -1.99 15.83
N GLU A 134 18.83 -0.72 15.59
CA GLU A 134 19.76 0.10 16.36
C GLU A 134 19.31 0.23 17.81
N ALA A 135 18.05 0.51 18.02
CA ALA A 135 17.48 0.65 19.35
C ALA A 135 17.50 -0.67 20.14
N GLY A 136 17.41 -1.78 19.45
CA GLY A 136 17.44 -3.10 20.07
C GLY A 136 18.84 -3.61 20.46
N ARG A 137 19.86 -2.82 20.22
CA ARG A 137 21.23 -3.23 20.46
C ARG A 137 21.93 -2.61 21.67
N PRO A 138 21.29 -1.92 22.58
CA PRO A 138 22.04 -1.13 23.55
C PRO A 138 23.05 -1.91 24.37
N ASN A 139 22.86 -3.17 24.55
CA ASN A 139 23.70 -3.98 25.43
C ASN A 139 24.37 -5.15 24.75
N ALA A 140 24.40 -5.16 23.46
CA ALA A 140 24.99 -6.29 22.75
C ALA A 140 26.49 -6.46 22.99
N GLY A 141 27.17 -5.43 23.46
CA GLY A 141 28.59 -5.42 23.64
C GLY A 141 29.07 -5.63 25.10
N ARG A 142 28.21 -6.08 25.97
CA ARG A 142 28.62 -6.16 27.38
C ARG A 142 28.43 -7.49 28.00
#